data_9155fb9d525d7df35a518065061ece8a
#
_entry.id   9155fb9d525d7df35a518065061ece8a
#
_cell.length_a   1.000
_cell.length_b   1.000
_cell.length_c   1.000
_cell.angle_alpha   90.00
_cell.angle_beta   90.00
_cell.angle_gamma   90.00
#
_symmetry.space_group_name_H-M   'P 1'
#
loop_
_entity.id
_entity.type
_entity.pdbx_description
1 polymer ?
#
loop_
_entity_poly.entity_id
_entity_poly.type
_entity_poly.pdbx_seq_one_letter_code
_entity_poly.pdbx_strand_id
1 'polypeptide(L)'
;MAKFIQIPTTVAGSPVILFNADSISAVSYLTATTFAIYAGVKSFTFTTSAAGAAGTVAAVNKAILAVNGPTLVDVVMPSGVTIGALPVVA
;
A
#
# COMPACT_ATOMS: atom_id res chain seq x y z
N MET A 1 -12.45 -14.94 7.36
CA MET A 1 -11.00 -15.08 7.50
C MET A 1 -10.32 -13.78 7.07
N ALA A 2 -9.38 -13.29 7.85
CA ALA A 2 -8.71 -12.03 7.55
C ALA A 2 -7.79 -12.19 6.33
N LYS A 3 -7.79 -11.19 5.46
CA LYS A 3 -6.86 -11.09 4.34
C LYS A 3 -5.88 -9.96 4.65
N PHE A 4 -4.60 -10.22 4.44
CA PHE A 4 -3.56 -9.21 4.59
C PHE A 4 -3.01 -8.85 3.24
N ILE A 5 -2.69 -7.57 3.03
CA ILE A 5 -1.92 -7.12 1.88
C ILE A 5 -0.52 -6.77 2.34
N GLN A 6 0.46 -7.06 1.51
CA GLN A 6 1.87 -6.87 1.80
C GLN A 6 2.43 -5.85 0.81
N ILE A 7 2.86 -4.71 1.33
CA ILE A 7 3.42 -3.63 0.52
C ILE A 7 4.94 -3.68 0.64
N PRO A 8 5.67 -3.95 -0.45
CA PRO A 8 7.13 -4.00 -0.40
C PRO A 8 7.72 -2.60 -0.25
N THR A 9 8.79 -2.51 0.53
CA THR A 9 9.54 -1.26 0.69
C THR A 9 11.04 -1.54 0.55
N THR A 10 11.81 -0.46 0.43
CA THR A 10 13.27 -0.55 0.45
C THR A 10 13.85 -0.09 1.79
N VAL A 11 13.02 0.09 2.79
CA VAL A 11 13.45 0.56 4.12
C VAL A 11 14.20 -0.56 4.83
N ALA A 12 15.41 -0.28 5.31
CA ALA A 12 16.21 -1.24 6.05
C ALA A 12 15.48 -1.64 7.33
N GLY A 13 15.38 -2.95 7.58
CA GLY A 13 14.69 -3.48 8.74
C GLY A 13 13.17 -3.58 8.61
N SER A 14 12.60 -3.04 7.53
CA SER A 14 11.15 -3.10 7.28
C SER A 14 10.89 -3.31 5.79
N PRO A 15 11.31 -4.46 5.23
CA PRO A 15 11.21 -4.70 3.78
C PRO A 15 9.78 -4.82 3.27
N VAL A 16 8.82 -5.07 4.16
CA VAL A 16 7.41 -5.15 3.82
C VAL A 16 6.58 -4.52 4.92
N ILE A 17 5.42 -4.00 4.54
CA ILE A 17 4.43 -3.47 5.49
C ILE A 17 3.14 -4.24 5.25
N LEU A 18 2.58 -4.80 6.32
CA LEU A 18 1.35 -5.60 6.27
C LEU A 18 0.17 -4.75 6.73
N PHE A 19 -0.92 -4.82 5.97
CA PHE A 19 -2.20 -4.23 6.35
C PHE A 19 -3.26 -5.32 6.36
N ASN A 20 -4.14 -5.29 7.35
CA ASN A 20 -5.33 -6.10 7.31
C ASN A 20 -6.30 -5.46 6.31
N ALA A 21 -6.59 -6.16 5.22
CA ALA A 21 -7.41 -5.62 4.15
C ALA A 21 -8.83 -5.26 4.62
N ASP A 22 -9.34 -5.97 5.62
CA ASP A 22 -10.66 -5.70 6.19
C ASP A 22 -10.71 -4.39 6.97
N SER A 23 -9.56 -3.89 7.40
CA SER A 23 -9.46 -2.63 8.15
C SER A 23 -9.28 -1.42 7.24
N ILE A 24 -9.01 -1.62 5.95
CA ILE A 24 -8.79 -0.52 5.01
C ILE A 24 -10.15 0.01 4.56
N SER A 25 -10.40 1.28 4.84
CA SER A 25 -11.65 1.94 4.42
C SER A 25 -11.51 2.67 3.09
N ALA A 26 -10.31 3.14 2.75
CA ALA A 26 -10.07 3.84 1.49
C ALA A 26 -8.58 3.89 1.16
N VAL A 27 -8.29 4.02 -0.13
CA VAL A 27 -6.94 4.32 -0.63
C VAL A 27 -7.08 5.54 -1.52
N SER A 28 -6.30 6.58 -1.25
CA SER A 28 -6.46 7.86 -1.92
C SER A 28 -5.18 8.30 -2.60
N TYR A 29 -5.31 8.73 -3.85
CA TYR A 29 -4.22 9.38 -4.58
C TYR A 29 -4.13 10.83 -4.11
N LEU A 30 -2.95 11.27 -3.70
CA LEU A 30 -2.73 12.64 -3.23
C LEU A 30 -1.95 13.46 -4.26
N THR A 31 -0.72 13.04 -4.57
CA THR A 31 0.12 13.68 -5.59
C THR A 31 0.80 12.60 -6.42
N ALA A 32 1.56 13.01 -7.44
CA ALA A 32 2.28 12.06 -8.30
C ALA A 32 3.20 11.12 -7.51
N THR A 33 3.67 11.54 -6.34
CA THR A 33 4.60 10.75 -5.52
C THR A 33 4.05 10.38 -4.15
N THR A 34 2.81 10.74 -3.83
CA THR A 34 2.22 10.42 -2.52
C THR A 34 0.82 9.84 -2.66
N PHE A 35 0.51 8.89 -1.79
CA PHE A 35 -0.83 8.34 -1.67
C PHE A 35 -1.07 7.98 -0.20
N ALA A 36 -2.32 7.82 0.18
CA ALA A 36 -2.69 7.50 1.56
C ALA A 36 -3.56 6.26 1.61
N ILE A 37 -3.35 5.44 2.64
CA ILE A 37 -4.22 4.32 3.00
C ILE A 37 -4.91 4.68 4.31
N TYR A 38 -6.22 4.68 4.30
CA TYR A 38 -7.03 4.96 5.49
C TYR A 38 -7.47 3.64 6.10
N ALA A 39 -7.09 3.42 7.36
CA ALA A 39 -7.40 2.20 8.08
C ALA A 39 -7.99 2.57 9.43
N GLY A 40 -9.29 2.40 9.59
CA GLY A 40 -9.99 2.84 10.79
C GLY A 40 -9.93 4.36 10.93
N VAL A 41 -9.44 4.83 12.08
CA VAL A 41 -9.32 6.27 12.37
C VAL A 41 -7.95 6.83 11.99
N LYS A 42 -7.06 5.99 11.43
CA LYS A 42 -5.71 6.39 11.09
C LYS A 42 -5.51 6.47 9.59
N SER A 43 -4.63 7.37 9.17
CA SER A 43 -4.18 7.45 7.80
C SER A 43 -2.68 7.20 7.72
N PHE A 44 -2.26 6.51 6.67
CA PHE A 44 -0.86 6.18 6.42
C PHE A 44 -0.49 6.77 5.08
N THR A 45 0.32 7.83 5.10
CA THR A 45 0.74 8.53 3.88
C THR A 45 2.08 7.97 3.43
N PHE A 46 2.11 7.42 2.22
CA PHE A 46 3.30 6.84 1.61
C PHE A 46 3.86 7.77 0.56
N THR A 47 5.18 7.79 0.43
CA THR A 47 5.89 8.51 -0.63
C THR A 47 6.59 7.51 -1.52
N THR A 48 6.38 7.61 -2.84
CA THR A 48 7.04 6.75 -3.82
C THR A 48 8.30 7.42 -4.36
N SER A 49 9.24 6.61 -4.86
CA SER A 49 10.53 7.08 -5.38
C SER A 49 10.41 7.82 -6.72
N ALA A 50 9.32 7.59 -7.44
CA ALA A 50 9.07 8.19 -8.74
C ALA A 50 7.58 8.53 -8.82
N ALA A 51 7.16 9.20 -9.91
CA ALA A 51 5.77 9.61 -10.12
C ALA A 51 4.87 8.40 -10.39
N GLY A 52 4.76 7.49 -9.41
CA GLY A 52 4.05 6.22 -9.53
C GLY A 52 2.93 6.02 -8.52
N ALA A 53 2.51 7.09 -7.82
CA ALA A 53 1.48 6.95 -6.79
C ALA A 53 0.15 6.43 -7.35
N ALA A 54 -0.26 6.91 -8.52
CA ALA A 54 -1.50 6.46 -9.15
C ALA A 54 -1.47 4.96 -9.46
N GLY A 55 -0.35 4.48 -10.02
CA GLY A 55 -0.18 3.05 -10.32
C GLY A 55 -0.13 2.21 -9.04
N THR A 56 0.47 2.74 -7.98
CA THR A 56 0.54 2.07 -6.70
C THR A 56 -0.85 1.98 -6.04
N VAL A 57 -1.63 3.05 -6.11
CA VAL A 57 -3.02 3.02 -5.63
C VAL A 57 -3.83 1.94 -6.36
N ALA A 58 -3.68 1.85 -7.68
CA ALA A 58 -4.36 0.82 -8.47
C ALA A 58 -3.90 -0.58 -8.05
N ALA A 59 -2.60 -0.77 -7.79
CA ALA A 59 -2.06 -2.06 -7.36
C ALA A 59 -2.59 -2.46 -5.97
N VAL A 60 -2.68 -1.52 -5.05
CA VAL A 60 -3.24 -1.77 -3.71
C VAL A 60 -4.71 -2.15 -3.81
N ASN A 61 -5.48 -1.40 -4.60
CA ASN A 61 -6.90 -1.71 -4.81
C ASN A 61 -7.09 -3.09 -5.42
N LYS A 62 -6.25 -3.46 -6.37
CA LYS A 62 -6.30 -4.78 -7.00
C LYS A 62 -6.04 -5.88 -5.97
N ALA A 63 -5.08 -5.67 -5.07
CA ALA A 63 -4.77 -6.65 -4.02
C ALA A 63 -5.94 -6.79 -3.04
N ILE A 64 -6.58 -5.69 -2.66
CA ILE A 64 -7.74 -5.70 -1.77
C ILE A 64 -8.91 -6.44 -2.41
N LEU A 65 -9.11 -6.27 -3.71
CA LEU A 65 -10.23 -6.86 -4.44
C LEU A 65 -10.00 -8.32 -4.86
N ALA A 66 -8.86 -8.91 -4.53
CA ALA A 66 -8.58 -10.31 -4.86
C ALA A 66 -9.42 -11.22 -3.95
N VAL A 67 -10.61 -11.62 -4.42
CA VAL A 67 -11.60 -12.32 -3.59
C VAL A 67 -11.30 -13.80 -3.37
N ASN A 68 -10.73 -14.47 -4.36
CA ASN A 68 -10.43 -15.91 -4.27
C ASN A 68 -8.93 -16.16 -4.15
N GLY A 69 -8.19 -15.15 -3.70
CA GLY A 69 -6.76 -15.24 -3.55
C GLY A 69 -6.34 -15.79 -2.19
N PRO A 70 -5.03 -15.89 -1.96
CA PRO A 70 -4.50 -16.29 -0.67
C PRO A 70 -4.83 -15.27 0.42
N THR A 71 -4.66 -15.68 1.68
CA THR A 71 -4.88 -14.78 2.82
C THR A 71 -3.82 -13.68 2.92
N LEU A 72 -2.68 -13.87 2.27
CA LEU A 72 -1.64 -12.86 2.13
C LEU A 72 -1.47 -12.55 0.64
N VAL A 73 -1.70 -11.31 0.25
CA VAL A 73 -1.62 -10.87 -1.14
C VAL A 73 -0.55 -9.80 -1.27
N ASP A 74 0.41 -10.03 -2.15
CA ASP A 74 1.47 -9.05 -2.42
C ASP A 74 0.93 -7.94 -3.32
N VAL A 75 1.24 -6.70 -2.94
CA VAL A 75 1.02 -5.55 -3.82
C VAL A 75 2.15 -5.51 -4.83
N VAL A 76 1.82 -5.60 -6.11
CA VAL A 76 2.81 -5.56 -7.20
C VAL A 76 3.05 -4.11 -7.56
N MET A 77 4.22 -3.59 -7.17
CA MET A 77 4.59 -2.20 -7.46
C MET A 77 4.79 -1.99 -8.95
N PRO A 78 4.42 -0.81 -9.49
CA PRO A 78 4.75 -0.46 -10.87
C PRO A 78 6.25 -0.53 -11.12
N SER A 79 6.64 -0.83 -12.35
CA SER A 79 8.05 -0.95 -12.73
C SER A 79 8.79 0.36 -12.41
N GLY A 80 9.92 0.25 -11.71
CA GLY A 80 10.75 1.40 -11.36
C GLY A 80 10.24 2.23 -10.18
N VAL A 81 9.15 1.81 -9.54
CA VAL A 81 8.58 2.53 -8.39
C VAL A 81 8.85 1.76 -7.11
N THR A 82 9.42 2.44 -6.13
CA THR A 82 9.70 1.85 -4.81
C THR A 82 9.22 2.79 -3.72
N ILE A 83 9.04 2.24 -2.52
CA ILE A 83 8.73 3.03 -1.32
C ILE A 83 9.96 2.99 -0.44
N GLY A 84 10.63 4.12 -0.30
CA GLY A 84 11.92 4.22 0.40
C GLY A 84 11.84 4.74 1.83
N ALA A 85 10.65 4.96 2.36
CA ALA A 85 10.46 5.46 3.72
C ALA A 85 9.20 4.85 4.33
N LEU A 86 9.16 4.75 5.65
CA LEU A 86 7.96 4.32 6.36
C LEU A 86 6.85 5.36 6.19
N PRO A 87 5.57 4.94 6.19
CA PRO A 87 4.47 5.90 6.03
C PRO A 87 4.37 6.84 7.22
N VAL A 88 3.91 8.05 6.93
CA VAL A 88 3.57 9.01 8.00
C VAL A 88 2.17 8.67 8.49
N VAL A 89 2.07 8.40 9.79
CA VAL A 89 0.80 8.02 10.42
C VAL A 89 0.15 9.25 11.04
N ALA A 90 -1.12 9.43 10.75
CA ALA A 90 -1.88 10.56 11.31
C ALA A 90 -3.22 10.10 11.89
#